data_72b710e3a3dbef2f8fa303beb9294401
#
_entry.id   72b710e3a3dbef2f8fa303beb9294401
#
_cell.length_a   1.000
_cell.length_b   1.000
_cell.length_c   1.000
_cell.angle_alpha   90.00
_cell.angle_beta   90.00
_cell.angle_gamma   90.00
#
_symmetry.space_group_name_H-M   'P 1'
#
loop_
_entity.id
_entity.type
_entity.pdbx_description
1 polymer ?
#
loop_
_entity_poly.entity_id
_entity_poly.type
_entity_poly.pdbx_seq_one_letter_code
_entity_poly.pdbx_strand_id
1 'polypeptide(L)'
;MNAHFTTRAHRLSLILLLVIGVTALAACGPKAPAVTEVQVTLNEYTITMDKTSIPAGPVKFVFNNTGSLTHEAVLEPAGAHDEPFSLDGKESEAEEIEAGQSATLEWTIDTPGDYQLACYTPGHFEQGMFTTFTVTAP
;
A
#
# COMPACT_ATOMS: atom_id res chain seq x y z
N MET A 1 7.67 89.71 36.56
CA MET A 1 7.13 88.45 37.09
C MET A 1 6.52 87.76 35.89
N ASN A 2 7.24 86.82 35.26
CA ASN A 2 6.89 86.20 33.97
C ASN A 2 6.46 84.77 34.23
N ALA A 3 5.24 84.48 34.02
CA ALA A 3 4.70 83.08 34.06
C ALA A 3 4.80 82.52 32.68
N HIS A 4 5.68 81.50 32.52
CA HIS A 4 5.74 80.73 31.30
C HIS A 4 4.73 79.60 31.30
N PHE A 5 3.75 79.66 30.37
CA PHE A 5 2.81 78.59 30.10
C PHE A 5 3.45 77.64 29.08
N THR A 6 3.77 76.44 29.48
CA THR A 6 4.25 75.42 28.58
C THR A 6 3.08 74.52 28.19
N THR A 7 2.63 74.64 26.96
CA THR A 7 1.63 73.78 26.32
C THR A 7 2.27 72.44 25.98
N ARG A 8 1.82 71.38 26.67
CA ARG A 8 2.18 69.99 26.30
C ARG A 8 1.27 69.55 25.16
N ALA A 9 1.85 69.40 23.98
CA ALA A 9 1.23 68.77 22.85
C ALA A 9 1.16 67.26 23.06
N HIS A 10 -0.05 66.71 23.21
CA HIS A 10 -0.31 65.29 23.20
C HIS A 10 -0.21 64.76 21.76
N ARG A 11 0.88 64.05 21.46
CA ARG A 11 0.98 63.29 20.22
C ARG A 11 0.21 62.01 20.39
N LEU A 12 -1.00 61.94 19.78
CA LEU A 12 -1.72 60.66 19.60
C LEU A 12 -0.94 59.83 18.59
N SER A 13 -0.23 58.82 19.07
CA SER A 13 0.34 57.77 18.23
C SER A 13 -0.81 56.81 17.82
N LEU A 14 -1.26 56.94 16.58
CA LEU A 14 -2.16 55.98 15.97
C LEU A 14 -1.32 54.71 15.66
N ILE A 15 -1.43 53.71 16.52
CA ILE A 15 -0.84 52.37 16.24
C ILE A 15 -1.84 51.64 15.33
N LEU A 16 -1.55 51.64 14.04
CA LEU A 16 -2.23 50.83 13.02
C LEU A 16 -1.81 49.37 13.19
N LEU A 17 -2.62 48.60 13.89
CA LEU A 17 -2.45 47.16 13.99
C LEU A 17 -2.82 46.52 12.64
N LEU A 18 -1.79 46.22 11.85
CA LEU A 18 -1.88 45.42 10.61
C LEU A 18 -2.06 43.96 11.02
N VAL A 19 -3.33 43.51 11.10
CA VAL A 19 -3.66 42.08 11.27
C VAL A 19 -3.36 41.38 9.94
N ILE A 20 -2.17 40.78 9.81
CA ILE A 20 -1.83 39.90 8.70
C ILE A 20 -2.56 38.59 8.94
N GLY A 21 -3.70 38.42 8.27
CA GLY A 21 -4.41 37.17 8.20
C GLY A 21 -3.58 36.15 7.42
N VAL A 22 -2.89 35.25 8.13
CA VAL A 22 -2.26 34.08 7.52
C VAL A 22 -3.37 33.10 7.16
N THR A 23 -3.85 33.18 5.94
CA THR A 23 -4.70 32.13 5.36
C THR A 23 -3.82 30.88 5.15
N ALA A 24 -3.92 29.91 6.06
CA ALA A 24 -3.36 28.59 5.87
C ALA A 24 -4.09 27.94 4.68
N LEU A 25 -3.46 27.98 3.49
CA LEU A 25 -3.88 27.12 2.40
C LEU A 25 -3.56 25.69 2.86
N ALA A 26 -4.60 24.97 3.27
CA ALA A 26 -4.50 23.52 3.41
C ALA A 26 -4.19 22.95 2.02
N ALA A 27 -2.90 22.65 1.80
CA ALA A 27 -2.44 21.94 0.60
C ALA A 27 -3.03 20.52 0.66
N CYS A 28 -4.17 20.29 0.00
CA CYS A 28 -4.60 18.95 -0.39
C CYS A 28 -3.61 18.46 -1.44
N GLY A 29 -2.47 17.93 -0.98
CA GLY A 29 -1.58 17.15 -1.82
C GLY A 29 -2.31 15.87 -2.28
N PRO A 30 -1.94 15.29 -3.42
CA PRO A 30 -2.50 14.01 -3.85
C PRO A 30 -2.33 12.99 -2.73
N LYS A 31 -3.46 12.43 -2.27
CA LYS A 31 -3.45 11.36 -1.28
C LYS A 31 -2.72 10.17 -1.92
N ALA A 32 -1.70 9.63 -1.24
CA ALA A 32 -1.06 8.40 -1.68
C ALA A 32 -2.14 7.31 -1.90
N PRO A 33 -2.01 6.48 -2.96
CA PRO A 33 -2.97 5.41 -3.20
C PRO A 33 -3.07 4.52 -1.96
N ALA A 34 -4.29 4.11 -1.62
CA ALA A 34 -4.50 3.21 -0.50
C ALA A 34 -3.95 1.83 -0.85
N VAL A 35 -3.22 1.20 0.08
CA VAL A 35 -2.76 -0.17 -0.08
C VAL A 35 -3.96 -1.12 0.04
N THR A 36 -4.16 -1.96 -0.97
CA THR A 36 -5.17 -3.03 -0.92
C THR A 36 -4.60 -4.22 -0.16
N GLU A 37 -5.16 -4.55 0.99
CA GLU A 37 -4.78 -5.78 1.72
C GLU A 37 -5.67 -6.95 1.28
N VAL A 38 -5.03 -8.10 1.01
CA VAL A 38 -5.67 -9.36 0.58
C VAL A 38 -5.23 -10.46 1.52
N GLN A 39 -6.20 -11.14 2.15
CA GLN A 39 -5.94 -12.30 2.98
C GLN A 39 -5.91 -13.56 2.13
N VAL A 40 -4.84 -14.34 2.27
CA VAL A 40 -4.60 -15.56 1.50
C VAL A 40 -4.36 -16.72 2.45
N THR A 41 -5.11 -17.78 2.27
CA THR A 41 -4.94 -19.03 3.01
C THR A 41 -4.30 -20.08 2.10
N LEU A 42 -3.22 -20.67 2.56
CA LEU A 42 -2.54 -21.80 1.92
C LEU A 42 -2.87 -23.07 2.67
N ASN A 43 -3.18 -24.12 1.92
CA ASN A 43 -3.39 -25.47 2.42
C ASN A 43 -3.04 -26.45 1.29
N GLU A 44 -2.85 -27.74 1.57
CA GLU A 44 -2.57 -28.77 0.58
C GLU A 44 -3.82 -29.06 -0.30
N TYR A 45 -3.83 -28.81 -1.55
CA TYR A 45 -3.02 -28.08 -2.53
C TYR A 45 -3.86 -26.92 -3.04
N THR A 46 -4.23 -26.01 -2.15
CA THR A 46 -5.18 -24.94 -2.45
C THR A 46 -4.65 -23.58 -1.98
N ILE A 47 -4.92 -22.57 -2.77
CA ILE A 47 -4.74 -21.16 -2.42
C ILE A 47 -6.11 -20.50 -2.47
N THR A 48 -6.56 -19.94 -1.35
CA THR A 48 -7.84 -19.21 -1.28
C THR A 48 -7.59 -17.75 -0.89
N MET A 49 -8.34 -16.85 -1.51
CA MET A 49 -8.23 -15.40 -1.30
C MET A 49 -9.57 -14.83 -0.83
N ASP A 50 -9.53 -13.84 0.05
CA ASP A 50 -10.72 -13.07 0.48
C ASP A 50 -11.22 -12.12 -0.60
N LYS A 51 -10.38 -11.75 -1.57
CA LYS A 51 -10.69 -10.89 -2.71
C LYS A 51 -10.14 -11.51 -4.00
N THR A 52 -11.01 -11.71 -4.97
CA THR A 52 -10.65 -12.20 -6.32
C THR A 52 -10.66 -11.10 -7.38
N SER A 53 -10.94 -9.85 -6.97
CA SER A 53 -10.83 -8.65 -7.80
C SER A 53 -10.35 -7.49 -6.93
N ILE A 54 -9.30 -6.80 -7.37
CA ILE A 54 -8.68 -5.69 -6.67
C ILE A 54 -8.40 -4.54 -7.65
N PRO A 55 -8.36 -3.27 -7.21
CA PRO A 55 -7.94 -2.17 -8.08
C PRO A 55 -6.42 -2.23 -8.34
N ALA A 56 -5.98 -1.70 -9.48
CA ALA A 56 -4.57 -1.47 -9.77
C ALA A 56 -3.95 -0.52 -8.73
N GLY A 57 -2.69 -0.77 -8.37
CA GLY A 57 -1.96 -0.01 -7.38
C GLY A 57 -1.23 -0.90 -6.38
N PRO A 58 -0.83 -0.34 -5.21
CA PRO A 58 -0.12 -1.07 -4.18
C PRO A 58 -1.03 -2.10 -3.50
N VAL A 59 -0.52 -3.32 -3.38
CA VAL A 59 -1.19 -4.46 -2.76
C VAL A 59 -0.28 -5.09 -1.70
N LYS A 60 -0.89 -5.59 -0.64
CA LYS A 60 -0.25 -6.39 0.39
C LYS A 60 -1.00 -7.72 0.51
N PHE A 61 -0.38 -8.79 0.10
CA PHE A 61 -0.86 -10.13 0.38
C PHE A 61 -0.39 -10.58 1.76
N VAL A 62 -1.32 -11.12 2.55
CA VAL A 62 -1.04 -11.70 3.86
C VAL A 62 -1.34 -13.19 3.76
N PHE A 63 -0.28 -13.99 3.69
CA PHE A 63 -0.36 -15.44 3.58
C PHE A 63 -0.43 -16.08 4.96
N ASN A 64 -1.35 -17.04 5.13
CA ASN A 64 -1.46 -17.86 6.30
C ASN A 64 -1.43 -19.33 5.86
N ASN A 65 -0.35 -20.03 6.20
CA ASN A 65 -0.26 -21.46 5.93
C ASN A 65 -0.99 -22.24 7.04
N THR A 66 -2.17 -22.75 6.71
CA THR A 66 -2.99 -23.57 7.61
C THR A 66 -2.81 -25.07 7.36
N GLY A 67 -1.96 -25.43 6.41
CA GLY A 67 -1.58 -26.79 6.07
C GLY A 67 -0.51 -27.37 6.96
N SER A 68 0.00 -28.52 6.58
CA SER A 68 1.04 -29.27 7.27
C SER A 68 2.37 -29.31 6.54
N LEU A 69 2.39 -28.84 5.29
CA LEU A 69 3.59 -28.75 4.45
C LEU A 69 4.06 -27.30 4.33
N THR A 70 5.32 -27.12 3.94
CA THR A 70 5.85 -25.81 3.54
C THR A 70 5.30 -25.43 2.18
N HIS A 71 4.92 -24.17 2.02
CA HIS A 71 4.41 -23.61 0.77
C HIS A 71 5.22 -22.35 0.40
N GLU A 72 5.07 -21.95 -0.85
CA GLU A 72 5.47 -20.63 -1.33
C GLU A 72 4.28 -19.97 -2.03
N ALA A 73 4.39 -18.69 -2.34
CA ALA A 73 3.38 -17.97 -3.12
C ALA A 73 4.08 -17.02 -4.10
N VAL A 74 4.03 -17.37 -5.38
CA VAL A 74 4.55 -16.58 -6.48
C VAL A 74 3.42 -15.78 -7.11
N LEU A 75 3.58 -14.45 -7.19
CA LEU A 75 2.67 -13.56 -7.93
C LEU A 75 3.19 -13.39 -9.35
N GLU A 76 2.37 -13.74 -10.33
CA GLU A 76 2.74 -13.72 -11.74
C GLU A 76 1.52 -13.48 -12.65
N PRO A 77 1.69 -13.22 -13.97
CA PRO A 77 0.58 -13.16 -14.91
C PRO A 77 -0.18 -14.49 -14.95
N ALA A 78 -1.51 -14.44 -15.10
CA ALA A 78 -2.30 -15.67 -15.20
C ALA A 78 -1.85 -16.53 -16.39
N GLY A 79 -1.57 -17.81 -16.13
CA GLY A 79 -1.07 -18.78 -17.12
C GLY A 79 0.44 -18.77 -17.32
N ALA A 80 1.18 -17.95 -16.59
CA ALA A 80 2.64 -18.09 -16.46
C ALA A 80 2.98 -19.34 -15.64
N HIS A 81 4.25 -19.71 -15.60
CA HIS A 81 4.72 -20.85 -14.85
C HIS A 81 6.09 -20.54 -14.25
N ASP A 82 6.12 -20.23 -12.95
CA ASP A 82 7.34 -19.88 -12.20
C ASP A 82 8.07 -18.65 -12.80
N GLU A 83 7.29 -17.61 -13.10
CA GLU A 83 7.76 -16.36 -13.71
C GLU A 83 7.39 -15.15 -12.83
N PRO A 84 7.97 -15.02 -11.62
CA PRO A 84 7.71 -13.88 -10.75
C PRO A 84 8.10 -12.57 -11.42
N PHE A 85 7.43 -11.48 -11.07
CA PHE A 85 7.90 -10.15 -11.44
C PHE A 85 9.18 -9.84 -10.68
N SER A 86 10.10 -9.14 -11.33
CA SER A 86 11.35 -8.69 -10.70
C SER A 86 11.44 -7.16 -10.73
N LEU A 87 11.74 -6.56 -9.59
CA LEU A 87 11.95 -5.12 -9.44
C LEU A 87 13.12 -4.88 -8.48
N ASP A 88 14.17 -4.22 -8.95
CA ASP A 88 15.36 -3.89 -8.15
C ASP A 88 16.00 -5.09 -7.44
N GLY A 89 15.94 -6.27 -8.07
CA GLY A 89 16.48 -7.52 -7.53
C GLY A 89 15.59 -8.19 -6.48
N LYS A 90 14.38 -7.68 -6.26
CA LYS A 90 13.34 -8.32 -5.45
C LYS A 90 12.35 -9.01 -6.39
N GLU A 91 12.00 -10.23 -6.08
CA GLU A 91 10.98 -11.01 -6.78
C GLU A 91 9.62 -10.93 -6.09
N SER A 92 8.54 -11.10 -6.87
CA SER A 92 7.18 -11.01 -6.37
C SER A 92 6.72 -12.35 -5.77
N GLU A 93 7.47 -12.81 -4.77
CA GLU A 93 7.24 -14.09 -4.12
C GLU A 93 7.39 -14.03 -2.60
N ALA A 94 6.79 -14.98 -1.93
CA ALA A 94 6.99 -15.31 -0.53
C ALA A 94 7.41 -16.77 -0.42
N GLU A 95 8.70 -16.98 -0.19
CA GLU A 95 9.31 -18.32 -0.10
C GLU A 95 9.15 -18.92 1.29
N GLU A 96 9.25 -20.25 1.39
CA GLU A 96 9.39 -21.04 2.62
C GLU A 96 8.39 -20.68 3.74
N ILE A 97 7.11 -20.60 3.41
CA ILE A 97 6.05 -20.38 4.40
C ILE A 97 5.78 -21.71 5.11
N GLU A 98 6.41 -21.92 6.25
CA GLU A 98 6.29 -23.14 7.03
C GLU A 98 4.87 -23.37 7.54
N ALA A 99 4.55 -24.64 7.88
CA ALA A 99 3.28 -25.02 8.47
C ALA A 99 2.92 -24.19 9.70
N GLY A 100 1.74 -23.57 9.72
CA GLY A 100 1.26 -22.70 10.80
C GLY A 100 1.90 -21.30 10.82
N GLN A 101 2.75 -20.96 9.86
CA GLN A 101 3.39 -19.65 9.76
C GLN A 101 2.63 -18.72 8.81
N SER A 102 2.94 -17.45 8.92
CA SER A 102 2.40 -16.40 8.05
C SER A 102 3.55 -15.64 7.40
N ALA A 103 3.32 -15.18 6.17
CA ALA A 103 4.24 -14.31 5.43
C ALA A 103 3.48 -13.15 4.79
N THR A 104 4.20 -12.14 4.32
CA THR A 104 3.60 -11.02 3.58
C THR A 104 4.41 -10.73 2.32
N LEU A 105 3.69 -10.43 1.23
CA LEU A 105 4.26 -9.88 0.00
C LEU A 105 3.63 -8.51 -0.26
N GLU A 106 4.46 -7.47 -0.29
CA GLU A 106 4.06 -6.14 -0.73
C GLU A 106 4.55 -5.91 -2.15
N TRP A 107 3.62 -5.58 -3.04
CA TRP A 107 3.89 -5.35 -4.45
C TRP A 107 3.04 -4.20 -4.99
N THR A 108 3.38 -3.69 -6.18
CA THR A 108 2.52 -2.74 -6.91
C THR A 108 2.16 -3.35 -8.25
N ILE A 109 0.86 -3.48 -8.51
CA ILE A 109 0.33 -3.99 -9.77
C ILE A 109 -0.39 -2.85 -10.48
N ASP A 110 0.33 -2.15 -11.36
CA ASP A 110 -0.19 -0.95 -12.04
C ASP A 110 -1.00 -1.27 -13.30
N THR A 111 -0.86 -2.48 -13.85
CA THR A 111 -1.52 -2.88 -15.10
C THR A 111 -2.77 -3.70 -14.80
N PRO A 112 -3.96 -3.27 -15.25
CA PRO A 112 -5.16 -4.11 -15.19
C PRO A 112 -5.00 -5.38 -16.03
N GLY A 113 -5.53 -6.50 -15.52
CA GLY A 113 -5.41 -7.81 -16.18
C GLY A 113 -5.66 -8.96 -15.21
N ASP A 114 -5.47 -10.17 -15.69
CA ASP A 114 -5.59 -11.38 -14.89
C ASP A 114 -4.21 -11.84 -14.42
N TYR A 115 -4.14 -12.15 -13.14
CA TYR A 115 -2.95 -12.57 -12.41
C TYR A 115 -3.24 -13.87 -11.67
N GLN A 116 -2.18 -14.51 -11.20
CA GLN A 116 -2.30 -15.68 -10.33
C GLN A 116 -1.32 -15.61 -9.16
N LEU A 117 -1.71 -16.30 -8.07
CA LEU A 117 -0.80 -16.78 -7.05
C LEU A 117 -0.63 -18.28 -7.24
N ALA A 118 0.60 -18.76 -7.28
CA ALA A 118 0.92 -20.15 -7.49
C ALA A 118 1.98 -20.64 -6.50
N CYS A 119 1.99 -21.94 -6.20
CA CYS A 119 3.00 -22.59 -5.37
C CYS A 119 3.80 -23.57 -6.23
N TYR A 120 5.11 -23.36 -6.32
CA TYR A 120 6.04 -24.20 -7.09
C TYR A 120 6.89 -25.12 -6.20
N THR A 121 6.58 -25.23 -4.91
CA THR A 121 7.10 -26.35 -4.11
C THR A 121 6.87 -27.65 -4.87
N PRO A 122 7.89 -28.54 -5.00
CA PRO A 122 7.84 -29.70 -5.88
C PRO A 122 6.54 -30.50 -5.78
N GLY A 123 5.82 -30.62 -6.90
CA GLY A 123 4.56 -31.37 -7.02
C GLY A 123 3.30 -30.59 -6.62
N HIS A 124 3.40 -29.39 -6.04
CA HIS A 124 2.23 -28.64 -5.56
C HIS A 124 1.45 -27.99 -6.72
N PHE A 125 2.14 -27.38 -7.67
CA PHE A 125 1.49 -26.80 -8.85
C PHE A 125 0.74 -27.84 -9.68
N GLU A 126 1.32 -29.01 -9.88
CA GLU A 126 0.71 -30.13 -10.62
C GLU A 126 -0.54 -30.70 -9.92
N GLN A 127 -0.65 -30.48 -8.60
CA GLN A 127 -1.85 -30.82 -7.81
C GLN A 127 -2.92 -29.70 -7.88
N GLY A 128 -2.67 -28.63 -8.64
CA GLY A 128 -3.61 -27.52 -8.80
C GLY A 128 -3.44 -26.38 -7.78
N MET A 129 -2.28 -26.29 -7.11
CA MET A 129 -2.04 -25.26 -6.10
C MET A 129 -1.75 -23.91 -6.74
N PHE A 130 -2.77 -23.33 -7.35
CA PHE A 130 -2.77 -21.95 -7.84
C PHE A 130 -4.19 -21.36 -7.80
N THR A 131 -4.29 -20.04 -7.83
CA THR A 131 -5.57 -19.33 -7.91
C THR A 131 -5.41 -18.07 -8.74
N THR A 132 -6.44 -17.71 -9.51
CA THR A 132 -6.43 -16.50 -10.34
C THR A 132 -7.27 -15.40 -9.72
N PHE A 133 -6.89 -14.15 -10.00
CA PHE A 133 -7.64 -12.95 -9.61
C PHE A 133 -7.50 -11.86 -10.68
N THR A 134 -8.42 -10.92 -10.69
CA THR A 134 -8.44 -9.82 -11.66
C THR A 134 -8.00 -8.51 -11.01
N VAL A 135 -7.09 -7.80 -11.64
CA VAL A 135 -6.75 -6.42 -11.32
C VAL A 135 -7.56 -5.50 -12.25
N THR A 136 -8.38 -4.63 -11.66
CA THR A 136 -9.22 -3.67 -12.40
C THR A 136 -8.52 -2.31 -12.51
N ALA A 137 -8.99 -1.45 -13.42
CA ALA A 137 -8.59 -0.05 -13.42
C ALA A 137 -8.86 0.61 -12.06
N PRO A 138 -8.07 1.65 -11.68
CA PRO A 138 -8.23 2.39 -10.42
C PRO A 138 -9.59 3.06 -10.29
#